data_38507cc9426dcc71ccf8389079e170e2
#
_entry.id   38507cc9426dcc71ccf8389079e170e2
#
_cell.length_a   1.000
_cell.length_b   1.000
_cell.length_c   1.000
_cell.angle_alpha   90.00
_cell.angle_beta   90.00
_cell.angle_gamma   90.00
#
_symmetry.space_group_name_H-M   'P 1'
#
loop_
_entity.id
_entity.type
_entity.pdbx_description
1 polymer ?
#
loop_
_entity_poly.entity_id
_entity_poly.type
_entity_poly.pdbx_seq_one_letter_code
_entity_poly.pdbx_strand_id
1 'polypeptide(L)'
;YNLDILLVDKEADVATGTTKANTAIIHAGYNADPNKLKGRLNNKGNTQIKEIVKDLSVPFEEIGSLVVGVEGDDLSVLDDLLEKGRENGVEGLEIVDKEWLRENEPNIAENAVAALWAPTAGIITPWEFALALAENAVANGADVELETEVRDVITEDGKVKGIKTNKGEFAADYVINAAGLYADEIARMVGIEKIDITPRKGEYYIYDHAKDYELNHVVFPIPTKISKGIVVAPTVEHNILIGPT
;
A
#
# COMPACT_ATOMS: atom_id res chain seq x y z
N TYR A 1 -20.14 15.37 6.59
CA TYR A 1 -20.69 16.10 5.45
C TYR A 1 -22.03 15.48 5.09
N ASN A 2 -22.99 16.29 4.63
CA ASN A 2 -24.28 15.81 4.15
C ASN A 2 -24.16 15.59 2.64
N LEU A 3 -23.75 14.39 2.23
CA LEU A 3 -23.51 13.99 0.84
C LEU A 3 -24.24 12.69 0.57
N ASP A 4 -24.89 12.59 -0.58
CA ASP A 4 -25.38 11.32 -1.12
C ASP A 4 -24.22 10.67 -1.87
N ILE A 5 -23.77 9.50 -1.40
CA ILE A 5 -22.62 8.81 -1.94
C ILE A 5 -23.05 7.43 -2.45
N LEU A 6 -22.75 7.15 -3.70
CA LEU A 6 -22.87 5.83 -4.29
C LEU A 6 -21.48 5.32 -4.66
N LEU A 7 -21.08 4.17 -4.14
CA LEU A 7 -19.92 3.41 -4.56
C LEU A 7 -20.38 2.29 -5.49
N VAL A 8 -19.79 2.16 -6.66
CA VAL A 8 -20.04 1.06 -7.58
C VAL A 8 -18.77 0.24 -7.79
N ASP A 9 -18.89 -1.07 -7.79
CA ASP A 9 -17.80 -1.99 -8.15
C ASP A 9 -18.34 -3.06 -9.10
N LYS A 10 -17.56 -3.39 -10.13
CA LYS A 10 -17.92 -4.44 -11.10
C LYS A 10 -17.88 -5.85 -10.52
N GLU A 11 -17.15 -6.04 -9.45
CA GLU A 11 -16.95 -7.32 -8.80
C GLU A 11 -18.08 -7.64 -7.81
N ALA A 12 -18.15 -8.91 -7.40
CA ALA A 12 -19.18 -9.39 -6.47
C ALA A 12 -18.89 -9.01 -5.01
N ASP A 13 -17.71 -8.45 -4.73
CA ASP A 13 -17.31 -8.00 -3.40
C ASP A 13 -16.23 -6.91 -3.50
N VAL A 14 -16.05 -6.14 -2.43
CA VAL A 14 -14.96 -5.17 -2.31
C VAL A 14 -13.61 -5.89 -2.17
N ALA A 15 -12.53 -5.15 -2.42
CA ALA A 15 -11.14 -5.64 -2.30
C ALA A 15 -10.76 -6.84 -3.18
N THR A 16 -11.55 -7.23 -4.17
CA THR A 16 -11.27 -8.41 -5.02
C THR A 16 -10.14 -8.21 -6.03
N GLY A 17 -9.72 -6.97 -6.25
CA GLY A 17 -8.61 -6.60 -7.15
C GLY A 17 -7.23 -6.60 -6.46
N THR A 18 -6.41 -5.58 -6.78
CA THR A 18 -5.05 -5.42 -6.25
C THR A 18 -5.00 -5.21 -4.73
N THR A 19 -6.08 -4.72 -4.13
CA THR A 19 -6.16 -4.45 -2.69
C THR A 19 -5.92 -5.71 -1.85
N LYS A 20 -6.41 -6.88 -2.26
CA LYS A 20 -6.13 -8.15 -1.57
C LYS A 20 -4.81 -8.80 -1.97
N ALA A 21 -4.19 -8.36 -3.06
CA ALA A 21 -3.03 -9.01 -3.69
C ALA A 21 -1.82 -8.06 -3.70
N ASN A 22 -1.34 -7.71 -2.52
CA ASN A 22 -0.16 -6.89 -2.29
C ASN A 22 0.61 -7.40 -1.07
N THR A 23 1.73 -6.74 -0.73
CA THR A 23 2.58 -7.12 0.41
C THR A 23 2.03 -6.74 1.78
N ALA A 24 0.89 -6.09 1.86
CA ALA A 24 0.26 -5.67 3.11
C ALA A 24 1.11 -4.73 4.02
N ILE A 25 2.15 -4.11 3.46
CA ILE A 25 3.10 -3.28 4.20
C ILE A 25 2.61 -1.84 4.25
N ILE A 26 2.53 -1.30 5.45
CA ILE A 26 2.36 0.13 5.72
C ILE A 26 3.75 0.75 5.79
N HIS A 27 4.17 1.37 4.69
CA HIS A 27 5.50 1.97 4.59
C HIS A 27 5.65 3.21 5.46
N ALA A 28 6.81 3.37 6.11
CA ALA A 28 7.14 4.56 6.90
C ALA A 28 7.27 5.83 6.03
N GLY A 29 7.77 5.71 4.79
CA GLY A 29 7.87 6.84 3.87
C GLY A 29 9.28 7.29 3.49
N TYR A 30 10.31 6.60 3.93
CA TYR A 30 11.72 6.99 3.71
C TYR A 30 12.18 6.91 2.24
N ASN A 31 11.54 6.11 1.38
CA ASN A 31 12.01 5.87 0.01
C ASN A 31 11.37 6.78 -1.05
N ALA A 32 10.28 7.46 -0.71
CA ALA A 32 9.56 8.28 -1.69
C ALA A 32 10.26 9.64 -1.88
N ASP A 33 10.25 10.16 -3.12
CA ASP A 33 10.81 11.49 -3.45
C ASP A 33 10.01 12.58 -2.71
N PRO A 34 10.64 13.39 -1.83
CA PRO A 34 9.97 14.40 -1.02
C PRO A 34 9.32 15.51 -1.85
N ASN A 35 9.82 15.75 -3.08
CA ASN A 35 9.27 16.76 -3.98
C ASN A 35 7.99 16.29 -4.70
N LYS A 36 7.65 15.01 -4.58
CA LYS A 36 6.45 14.43 -5.18
C LYS A 36 5.32 14.27 -4.17
N LEU A 37 4.10 14.27 -4.68
CA LEU A 37 2.90 14.05 -3.86
C LEU A 37 3.00 12.74 -3.05
N LYS A 38 3.58 11.69 -3.63
CA LYS A 38 3.81 10.41 -2.95
C LYS A 38 4.69 10.55 -1.70
N GLY A 39 5.79 11.33 -1.74
CA GLY A 39 6.64 11.58 -0.58
C GLY A 39 5.86 12.31 0.52
N ARG A 40 5.20 13.39 0.15
CA ARG A 40 4.42 14.22 1.07
C ARG A 40 3.25 13.48 1.74
N LEU A 41 2.61 12.54 1.05
CA LEU A 41 1.42 11.84 1.56
C LEU A 41 1.74 10.49 2.22
N ASN A 42 2.91 9.89 1.96
CA ASN A 42 3.24 8.58 2.50
C ASN A 42 3.33 8.60 4.03
N ASN A 43 4.16 9.46 4.59
CA ASN A 43 4.30 9.60 6.04
C ASN A 43 2.99 10.05 6.71
N LYS A 44 2.27 10.99 6.09
CA LYS A 44 0.95 11.41 6.59
C LYS A 44 -0.03 10.24 6.61
N GLY A 45 -0.06 9.41 5.56
CA GLY A 45 -0.89 8.21 5.51
C GLY A 45 -0.50 7.18 6.57
N ASN A 46 0.80 6.97 6.78
CA ASN A 46 1.32 6.10 7.84
C ASN A 46 0.85 6.54 9.23
N THR A 47 0.88 7.84 9.52
CA THR A 47 0.39 8.38 10.80
C THR A 47 -1.13 8.21 10.95
N GLN A 48 -1.89 8.53 9.90
CA GLN A 48 -3.35 8.46 9.96
C GLN A 48 -3.91 7.05 10.03
N ILE A 49 -3.27 6.08 9.37
CA ILE A 49 -3.80 4.72 9.31
C ILE A 49 -3.88 4.08 10.69
N LYS A 50 -2.96 4.41 11.60
CA LYS A 50 -2.92 3.86 12.97
C LYS A 50 -4.17 4.17 13.77
N GLU A 51 -4.73 5.37 13.61
CA GLU A 51 -6.00 5.75 14.24
C GLU A 51 -7.17 5.05 13.55
N ILE A 52 -7.19 5.05 12.22
CA ILE A 52 -8.27 4.47 11.43
C ILE A 52 -8.40 2.96 11.70
N VAL A 53 -7.30 2.21 11.70
CA VAL A 53 -7.35 0.76 11.94
C VAL A 53 -7.81 0.42 13.36
N LYS A 54 -7.46 1.26 14.33
CA LYS A 54 -7.93 1.12 15.71
C LYS A 54 -9.43 1.37 15.81
N ASP A 55 -9.93 2.45 15.19
CA ASP A 55 -11.34 2.80 15.22
C ASP A 55 -12.20 1.73 14.50
N LEU A 56 -11.68 1.14 13.43
CA LEU A 56 -12.34 0.11 12.64
C LEU A 56 -12.05 -1.32 13.12
N SER A 57 -11.22 -1.49 14.16
CA SER A 57 -10.82 -2.80 14.70
C SER A 57 -10.18 -3.72 13.65
N VAL A 58 -9.39 -3.15 12.74
CA VAL A 58 -8.66 -3.91 11.71
C VAL A 58 -7.32 -4.39 12.27
N PRO A 59 -6.93 -5.66 12.05
CA PRO A 59 -5.64 -6.17 12.47
C PRO A 59 -4.48 -5.39 11.84
N PHE A 60 -3.61 -4.83 12.68
CA PHE A 60 -2.44 -4.04 12.31
C PHE A 60 -1.34 -4.22 13.35
N GLU A 61 -0.12 -4.40 12.88
CA GLU A 61 1.06 -4.50 13.74
C GLU A 61 2.14 -3.51 13.30
N GLU A 62 2.59 -2.65 14.21
CA GLU A 62 3.70 -1.74 13.98
C GLU A 62 5.01 -2.44 14.35
N ILE A 63 5.53 -3.22 13.42
CA ILE A 63 6.72 -4.04 13.60
C ILE A 63 8.00 -3.40 13.04
N GLY A 64 7.87 -2.26 12.38
CA GLY A 64 8.99 -1.61 11.71
C GLY A 64 9.46 -2.30 10.43
N SER A 65 10.43 -1.67 9.78
CA SER A 65 11.09 -2.23 8.61
C SER A 65 12.59 -1.95 8.60
N LEU A 66 13.33 -2.86 7.98
CA LEU A 66 14.77 -2.79 7.78
C LEU A 66 15.08 -2.70 6.28
N VAL A 67 15.98 -1.80 5.88
CA VAL A 67 16.65 -1.89 4.58
C VAL A 67 18.07 -2.35 4.84
N VAL A 68 18.35 -3.61 4.56
CA VAL A 68 19.56 -4.32 4.97
C VAL A 68 20.65 -4.24 3.93
N GLY A 69 21.83 -3.79 4.35
CA GLY A 69 23.06 -3.87 3.59
C GLY A 69 23.89 -5.08 4.00
N VAL A 70 24.40 -5.80 3.03
CA VAL A 70 25.28 -6.95 3.22
C VAL A 70 26.73 -6.60 2.84
N GLU A 71 27.68 -7.48 3.21
CA GLU A 71 29.09 -7.32 2.82
C GLU A 71 29.22 -7.18 1.30
N GLY A 72 29.85 -6.07 0.86
CA GLY A 72 30.05 -5.75 -0.54
C GLY A 72 29.02 -4.78 -1.15
N ASP A 73 27.97 -4.45 -0.44
CA ASP A 73 27.01 -3.44 -0.88
C ASP A 73 27.56 -2.01 -0.73
N ASP A 74 27.03 -1.08 -1.51
CA ASP A 74 27.22 0.36 -1.32
C ASP A 74 26.33 0.86 -0.17
N LEU A 75 26.89 0.94 1.01
CA LEU A 75 26.15 1.35 2.22
C LEU A 75 25.76 2.83 2.21
N SER A 76 26.33 3.67 1.34
CA SER A 76 25.92 5.08 1.23
C SER A 76 24.45 5.25 0.82
N VAL A 77 23.86 4.23 0.22
CA VAL A 77 22.42 4.19 -0.10
C VAL A 77 21.56 4.26 1.18
N LEU A 78 22.04 3.72 2.30
CA LEU A 78 21.33 3.81 3.58
C LEU A 78 21.29 5.25 4.09
N ASP A 79 22.41 5.99 3.95
CA ASP A 79 22.48 7.41 4.31
C ASP A 79 21.55 8.25 3.45
N ASP A 80 21.52 8.00 2.14
CA ASP A 80 20.61 8.68 1.21
C ASP A 80 19.11 8.43 1.56
N LEU A 81 18.78 7.22 1.96
CA LEU A 81 17.43 6.86 2.40
C LEU A 81 17.07 7.50 3.74
N LEU A 82 18.04 7.56 4.67
CA LEU A 82 17.87 8.22 5.96
C LEU A 82 17.59 9.71 5.79
N GLU A 83 18.38 10.40 4.96
CA GLU A 83 18.21 11.84 4.68
C GLU A 83 16.84 12.10 4.03
N LYS A 84 16.51 11.36 2.98
CA LYS A 84 15.22 11.43 2.30
C LYS A 84 14.03 11.17 3.23
N GLY A 85 14.17 10.19 4.12
CA GLY A 85 13.14 9.87 5.10
C GLY A 85 12.93 11.00 6.11
N ARG A 86 14.02 11.65 6.56
CA ARG A 86 13.97 12.84 7.40
C ARG A 86 13.29 14.02 6.71
N GLU A 87 13.59 14.26 5.43
CA GLU A 87 12.89 15.28 4.64
C GLU A 87 11.38 14.99 4.51
N ASN A 88 10.99 13.73 4.42
CA ASN A 88 9.59 13.30 4.40
C ASN A 88 8.94 13.34 5.80
N GLY A 89 9.68 13.68 6.86
CA GLY A 89 9.17 13.76 8.23
C GLY A 89 8.97 12.41 8.91
N VAL A 90 9.66 11.36 8.46
CA VAL A 90 9.59 10.03 9.10
C VAL A 90 10.35 10.06 10.43
N GLU A 91 9.67 9.72 11.51
CA GLU A 91 10.22 9.74 12.86
C GLU A 91 10.98 8.43 13.18
N GLY A 92 11.98 8.54 14.05
CA GLY A 92 12.71 7.39 14.60
C GLY A 92 13.63 6.65 13.61
N LEU A 93 13.88 7.22 12.42
CA LEU A 93 14.82 6.62 11.46
C LEU A 93 16.26 6.65 12.00
N GLU A 94 16.92 5.52 11.94
CA GLU A 94 18.33 5.39 12.30
C GLU A 94 19.03 4.31 11.47
N ILE A 95 20.35 4.43 11.34
CA ILE A 95 21.18 3.35 10.80
C ILE A 95 21.66 2.52 11.97
N VAL A 96 21.33 1.24 11.93
CA VAL A 96 21.69 0.26 12.95
C VAL A 96 22.82 -0.65 12.44
N ASP A 97 23.63 -1.12 13.38
CA ASP A 97 24.78 -1.96 13.10
C ASP A 97 24.46 -3.46 13.13
N LYS A 98 25.51 -4.26 12.91
CA LYS A 98 25.41 -5.74 12.89
C LYS A 98 25.02 -6.31 14.24
N GLU A 99 25.41 -5.70 15.34
CA GLU A 99 25.11 -6.17 16.71
C GLU A 99 23.62 -5.98 16.98
N TRP A 100 23.10 -4.80 16.68
CA TRP A 100 21.67 -4.50 16.79
C TRP A 100 20.83 -5.46 15.92
N LEU A 101 21.26 -5.71 14.67
CA LEU A 101 20.56 -6.62 13.75
C LEU A 101 20.47 -8.04 14.34
N ARG A 102 21.54 -8.55 14.94
CA ARG A 102 21.53 -9.89 15.52
C ARG A 102 20.65 -10.03 16.76
N GLU A 103 20.52 -8.96 17.53
CA GLU A 103 19.65 -8.94 18.70
C GLU A 103 18.17 -8.84 18.33
N ASN A 104 17.85 -8.03 17.33
CA ASN A 104 16.46 -7.68 17.02
C ASN A 104 15.87 -8.49 15.86
N GLU A 105 16.72 -9.02 14.95
CA GLU A 105 16.34 -9.90 13.85
C GLU A 105 17.29 -11.12 13.76
N PRO A 106 17.16 -12.08 14.68
CA PRO A 106 18.14 -13.19 14.83
C PRO A 106 18.32 -14.02 13.56
N ASN A 107 17.28 -14.08 12.70
CA ASN A 107 17.30 -14.87 11.46
C ASN A 107 17.81 -14.09 10.24
N ILE A 108 18.38 -12.88 10.46
CA ILE A 108 18.99 -12.10 9.38
C ILE A 108 20.24 -12.81 8.83
N ALA A 109 20.55 -12.59 7.55
CA ALA A 109 21.72 -13.17 6.91
C ALA A 109 23.01 -12.84 7.67
N GLU A 110 23.92 -13.82 7.81
CA GLU A 110 25.18 -13.69 8.57
C GLU A 110 26.09 -12.56 8.05
N ASN A 111 26.03 -12.29 6.75
CA ASN A 111 26.77 -11.23 6.06
C ASN A 111 26.08 -9.86 6.10
N ALA A 112 24.96 -9.72 6.78
CA ALA A 112 24.36 -8.40 7.05
C ALA A 112 25.30 -7.56 7.93
N VAL A 113 25.53 -6.30 7.57
CA VAL A 113 26.49 -5.41 8.24
C VAL A 113 25.87 -4.16 8.83
N ALA A 114 24.81 -3.65 8.23
CA ALA A 114 24.06 -2.48 8.69
C ALA A 114 22.66 -2.48 8.09
N ALA A 115 21.74 -1.71 8.66
CA ALA A 115 20.46 -1.45 8.05
C ALA A 115 19.93 -0.05 8.38
N LEU A 116 19.08 0.49 7.51
CA LEU A 116 18.19 1.57 7.88
C LEU A 116 16.99 0.98 8.62
N TRP A 117 16.83 1.35 9.88
CA TRP A 117 15.70 1.01 10.72
C TRP A 117 14.61 2.08 10.63
N ALA A 118 13.38 1.67 10.33
CA ALA A 118 12.21 2.53 10.26
C ALA A 118 11.10 1.99 11.18
N PRO A 119 11.04 2.44 12.44
CA PRO A 119 10.14 1.86 13.46
C PRO A 119 8.66 2.04 13.15
N THR A 120 8.30 3.07 12.40
CA THR A 120 6.90 3.41 12.12
C THR A 120 6.26 2.59 11.01
N ALA A 121 7.01 1.73 10.32
CA ALA A 121 6.46 0.79 9.36
C ALA A 121 5.66 -0.32 10.05
N GLY A 122 4.73 -0.93 9.33
CA GLY A 122 3.90 -1.99 9.88
C GLY A 122 3.31 -2.90 8.83
N ILE A 123 2.52 -3.86 9.27
CA ILE A 123 1.77 -4.79 8.44
C ILE A 123 0.28 -4.74 8.79
N ILE A 124 -0.57 -5.04 7.83
CA ILE A 124 -2.01 -4.94 7.95
C ILE A 124 -2.69 -6.08 7.18
N THR A 125 -3.94 -6.38 7.51
CA THR A 125 -4.80 -7.21 6.66
C THR A 125 -5.54 -6.33 5.65
N PRO A 126 -5.05 -6.18 4.40
CA PRO A 126 -5.54 -5.15 3.48
C PRO A 126 -6.97 -5.37 3.00
N TRP A 127 -7.41 -6.62 2.88
CA TRP A 127 -8.80 -6.94 2.53
C TRP A 127 -9.76 -6.62 3.67
N GLU A 128 -9.40 -6.90 4.92
CA GLU A 128 -10.21 -6.53 6.09
C GLU A 128 -10.29 -5.01 6.24
N PHE A 129 -9.19 -4.30 5.98
CA PHE A 129 -9.19 -2.84 5.99
C PHE A 129 -10.15 -2.26 4.94
N ALA A 130 -10.13 -2.79 3.72
CA ALA A 130 -11.04 -2.33 2.67
C ALA A 130 -12.50 -2.66 2.99
N LEU A 131 -12.78 -3.86 3.54
CA LEU A 131 -14.11 -4.27 3.96
C LEU A 131 -14.63 -3.37 5.09
N ALA A 132 -13.82 -3.16 6.13
CA ALA A 132 -14.18 -2.29 7.25
C ALA A 132 -14.45 -0.84 6.82
N LEU A 133 -13.70 -0.31 5.85
CA LEU A 133 -13.96 1.00 5.26
C LEU A 133 -15.29 1.04 4.50
N ALA A 134 -15.62 0.00 3.72
CA ALA A 134 -16.88 -0.11 3.00
C ALA A 134 -18.08 -0.22 3.97
N GLU A 135 -17.97 -1.08 4.97
CA GLU A 135 -18.99 -1.22 6.03
C GLU A 135 -19.20 0.09 6.80
N ASN A 136 -18.10 0.79 7.14
CA ASN A 136 -18.17 2.09 7.79
C ASN A 136 -18.85 3.13 6.89
N ALA A 137 -18.56 3.13 5.59
CA ALA A 137 -19.21 4.03 4.64
C ALA A 137 -20.73 3.78 4.59
N VAL A 138 -21.17 2.51 4.51
CA VAL A 138 -22.58 2.13 4.52
C VAL A 138 -23.24 2.53 5.84
N ALA A 139 -22.58 2.28 6.97
CA ALA A 139 -23.09 2.70 8.29
C ALA A 139 -23.26 4.22 8.42
N ASN A 140 -22.52 5.00 7.63
CA ASN A 140 -22.63 6.46 7.54
C ASN A 140 -23.51 6.95 6.38
N GLY A 141 -24.27 6.06 5.74
CA GLY A 141 -25.29 6.40 4.76
C GLY A 141 -24.84 6.39 3.29
N ALA A 142 -23.70 5.81 2.98
CA ALA A 142 -23.33 5.55 1.59
C ALA A 142 -24.02 4.29 1.06
N ASP A 143 -24.43 4.35 -0.21
CA ASP A 143 -24.91 3.18 -0.93
C ASP A 143 -23.73 2.46 -1.62
N VAL A 144 -23.75 1.12 -1.63
CA VAL A 144 -22.75 0.28 -2.32
C VAL A 144 -23.47 -0.66 -3.28
N GLU A 145 -23.16 -0.54 -4.56
CA GLU A 145 -23.70 -1.37 -5.63
C GLU A 145 -22.58 -2.24 -6.23
N LEU A 146 -22.55 -3.49 -5.81
CA LEU A 146 -21.64 -4.52 -6.34
C LEU A 146 -22.17 -5.08 -7.67
N GLU A 147 -21.33 -5.83 -8.40
CA GLU A 147 -21.63 -6.35 -9.75
C GLU A 147 -22.14 -5.26 -10.71
N THR A 148 -21.63 -4.02 -10.50
CA THR A 148 -22.06 -2.83 -11.23
C THR A 148 -20.88 -2.23 -11.99
N GLU A 149 -20.80 -2.63 -13.27
CA GLU A 149 -19.74 -2.24 -14.18
C GLU A 149 -20.04 -0.88 -14.83
N VAL A 150 -19.18 0.09 -14.66
CA VAL A 150 -19.24 1.37 -15.38
C VAL A 150 -18.84 1.14 -16.84
N ARG A 151 -19.75 1.50 -17.76
CA ARG A 151 -19.57 1.35 -19.21
C ARG A 151 -19.35 2.66 -19.92
N ASP A 152 -19.77 3.76 -19.30
CA ASP A 152 -19.59 5.11 -19.83
C ASP A 152 -19.76 6.16 -18.72
N VAL A 153 -19.19 7.35 -18.93
CA VAL A 153 -19.41 8.52 -18.09
C VAL A 153 -20.27 9.53 -18.84
N ILE A 154 -21.44 9.85 -18.29
CA ILE A 154 -22.38 10.77 -18.90
C ILE A 154 -21.87 12.20 -18.76
N THR A 155 -21.70 12.89 -19.89
CA THR A 155 -21.27 14.29 -19.93
C THR A 155 -22.22 15.14 -20.74
N GLU A 156 -22.46 16.37 -20.29
CA GLU A 156 -23.23 17.38 -21.00
C GLU A 156 -22.53 18.74 -20.85
N ASP A 157 -22.33 19.45 -21.95
CA ASP A 157 -21.63 20.74 -22.00
C ASP A 157 -20.24 20.71 -21.30
N GLY A 158 -19.48 19.60 -21.45
CA GLY A 158 -18.16 19.42 -20.86
C GLY A 158 -18.18 19.19 -19.34
N LYS A 159 -19.33 18.91 -18.73
CA LYS A 159 -19.47 18.57 -17.33
C LYS A 159 -19.99 17.16 -17.15
N VAL A 160 -19.49 16.49 -16.13
CA VAL A 160 -19.98 15.18 -15.71
C VAL A 160 -21.42 15.33 -15.18
N LYS A 161 -22.29 14.39 -15.53
CA LYS A 161 -23.69 14.28 -15.11
C LYS A 161 -24.04 12.96 -14.47
N GLY A 162 -23.13 11.98 -14.51
CA GLY A 162 -23.35 10.66 -13.96
C GLY A 162 -22.56 9.58 -14.65
N ILE A 163 -23.00 8.35 -14.45
CA ILE A 163 -22.39 7.15 -15.03
C ILE A 163 -23.45 6.26 -15.68
N LYS A 164 -23.07 5.55 -16.72
CA LYS A 164 -23.83 4.48 -17.34
C LYS A 164 -23.22 3.14 -16.96
N THR A 165 -24.04 2.22 -16.47
CA THR A 165 -23.60 0.90 -15.99
C THR A 165 -24.37 -0.23 -16.68
N ASN A 166 -23.99 -1.48 -16.38
CA ASN A 166 -24.76 -2.66 -16.77
C ASN A 166 -26.13 -2.75 -16.09
N LYS A 167 -26.36 -2.02 -14.98
CA LYS A 167 -27.63 -1.98 -14.24
C LYS A 167 -28.49 -0.75 -14.53
N GLY A 168 -28.01 0.20 -15.34
CA GLY A 168 -28.71 1.45 -15.64
C GLY A 168 -27.82 2.68 -15.52
N GLU A 169 -28.46 3.85 -15.46
CA GLU A 169 -27.79 5.14 -15.37
C GLU A 169 -27.97 5.72 -13.96
N PHE A 170 -26.90 6.27 -13.40
CA PHE A 170 -26.90 6.95 -12.12
C PHE A 170 -26.47 8.40 -12.35
N ALA A 171 -27.33 9.36 -11.98
CA ALA A 171 -27.01 10.77 -12.04
C ALA A 171 -26.09 11.16 -10.87
N ALA A 172 -25.10 12.01 -11.13
CA ALA A 172 -24.19 12.51 -10.11
C ALA A 172 -23.59 13.86 -10.52
N ASP A 173 -23.40 14.74 -9.55
CA ASP A 173 -22.70 16.03 -9.75
C ASP A 173 -21.17 15.83 -9.83
N TYR A 174 -20.66 14.80 -9.19
CA TYR A 174 -19.24 14.43 -9.18
C TYR A 174 -19.08 12.93 -9.39
N VAL A 175 -18.10 12.54 -10.19
CA VAL A 175 -17.66 11.15 -10.35
C VAL A 175 -16.20 11.05 -9.96
N ILE A 176 -15.90 10.21 -8.96
CA ILE A 176 -14.54 9.92 -8.52
C ILE A 176 -14.09 8.62 -9.15
N ASN A 177 -13.10 8.71 -10.03
CA ASN A 177 -12.51 7.54 -10.66
C ASN A 177 -11.51 6.88 -9.70
N ALA A 178 -11.92 5.79 -9.07
CA ALA A 178 -11.11 4.96 -8.18
C ALA A 178 -10.97 3.52 -8.71
N ALA A 179 -11.05 3.33 -10.04
CA ALA A 179 -11.13 2.03 -10.70
C ALA A 179 -9.80 1.23 -10.74
N GLY A 180 -8.79 1.62 -9.96
CA GLY A 180 -7.54 0.88 -9.82
C GLY A 180 -6.84 0.67 -11.17
N LEU A 181 -6.62 -0.57 -11.57
CA LEU A 181 -5.97 -0.91 -12.85
C LEU A 181 -6.77 -0.49 -14.09
N TYR A 182 -8.05 -0.19 -13.95
CA TYR A 182 -8.96 0.23 -15.03
C TYR A 182 -9.21 1.74 -15.04
N ALA A 183 -8.50 2.51 -14.21
CA ALA A 183 -8.73 3.94 -14.09
C ALA A 183 -8.43 4.72 -15.37
N ASP A 184 -7.52 4.26 -16.20
CA ASP A 184 -7.24 4.84 -17.52
C ASP A 184 -8.38 4.59 -18.53
N GLU A 185 -9.05 3.44 -18.46
CA GLU A 185 -10.23 3.15 -19.28
C GLU A 185 -11.37 4.11 -18.93
N ILE A 186 -11.66 4.31 -17.65
CA ILE A 186 -12.66 5.29 -17.21
C ILE A 186 -12.26 6.72 -17.60
N ALA A 187 -10.98 7.07 -17.51
CA ALA A 187 -10.50 8.39 -17.92
C ALA A 187 -10.71 8.66 -19.41
N ARG A 188 -10.51 7.63 -20.28
CA ARG A 188 -10.76 7.74 -21.71
C ARG A 188 -12.23 7.99 -22.07
N MET A 189 -13.19 7.54 -21.24
CA MET A 189 -14.63 7.79 -21.45
C MET A 189 -14.97 9.29 -21.45
N VAL A 190 -14.13 10.11 -20.79
CA VAL A 190 -14.27 11.58 -20.77
C VAL A 190 -13.20 12.31 -21.59
N GLY A 191 -12.52 11.62 -22.52
CA GLY A 191 -11.55 12.20 -23.44
C GLY A 191 -10.17 12.46 -22.82
N ILE A 192 -9.85 11.89 -21.65
CA ILE A 192 -8.52 11.98 -21.04
C ILE A 192 -7.66 10.81 -21.49
N GLU A 193 -6.82 11.03 -22.51
CA GLU A 193 -5.98 10.00 -23.13
C GLU A 193 -4.55 9.92 -22.57
N LYS A 194 -4.14 10.91 -21.79
CA LYS A 194 -2.76 11.02 -21.27
C LYS A 194 -2.44 10.08 -20.08
N ILE A 195 -3.44 9.36 -19.59
CA ILE A 195 -3.27 8.38 -18.52
C ILE A 195 -3.23 7.01 -19.20
N ASP A 196 -2.16 6.27 -18.94
CA ASP A 196 -1.97 4.90 -19.41
C ASP A 196 -1.41 4.05 -18.28
N ILE A 197 -2.10 2.95 -17.95
CA ILE A 197 -1.74 2.07 -16.86
C ILE A 197 -1.24 0.75 -17.45
N THR A 198 0.04 0.47 -17.27
CA THR A 198 0.62 -0.84 -17.61
C THR A 198 0.70 -1.70 -16.36
N PRO A 199 -0.15 -2.72 -16.20
CA PRO A 199 -0.11 -3.62 -15.06
C PRO A 199 1.23 -4.36 -14.99
N ARG A 200 1.79 -4.46 -13.77
CA ARG A 200 2.94 -5.33 -13.49
C ARG A 200 2.53 -6.41 -12.51
N LYS A 201 2.71 -7.65 -12.89
CA LYS A 201 2.53 -8.80 -12.01
C LYS A 201 3.78 -8.97 -11.13
N GLY A 202 3.58 -9.14 -9.83
CA GLY A 202 4.58 -9.64 -8.91
C GLY A 202 4.16 -11.02 -8.43
N GLU A 203 5.09 -11.96 -8.38
CA GLU A 203 4.83 -13.29 -7.85
C GLU A 203 5.44 -13.40 -6.46
N TYR A 204 4.72 -14.07 -5.56
CA TYR A 204 5.11 -14.20 -4.17
C TYR A 204 5.01 -15.66 -3.73
N TYR A 205 5.93 -16.04 -2.85
CA TYR A 205 5.80 -17.25 -2.06
C TYR A 205 5.23 -16.88 -0.69
N ILE A 206 4.26 -17.65 -0.23
CA ILE A 206 3.71 -17.54 1.13
C ILE A 206 4.08 -18.85 1.83
N TYR A 207 4.88 -18.74 2.88
CA TYR A 207 5.23 -19.86 3.73
C TYR A 207 4.31 -19.86 4.94
N ASP A 208 3.80 -21.04 5.27
CA ASP A 208 3.03 -21.25 6.48
C ASP A 208 3.89 -20.97 7.72
N HIS A 209 3.24 -20.69 8.84
CA HIS A 209 3.89 -20.40 10.11
C HIS A 209 4.91 -21.49 10.48
N ALA A 210 6.18 -21.15 10.38
CA ALA A 210 7.28 -22.03 10.75
C ALA A 210 7.75 -21.61 12.14
N LYS A 211 7.49 -22.44 13.16
CA LYS A 211 7.87 -22.17 14.56
C LYS A 211 9.35 -21.89 14.79
N ASP A 212 10.20 -22.27 13.82
CA ASP A 212 11.65 -22.17 13.91
C ASP A 212 12.22 -20.94 13.18
N TYR A 213 11.38 -20.16 12.50
CA TYR A 213 11.79 -18.99 11.72
C TYR A 213 10.83 -17.83 11.97
N GLU A 214 11.00 -17.17 13.12
CA GLU A 214 10.31 -15.92 13.40
C GLU A 214 11.00 -14.77 12.67
N LEU A 215 10.23 -13.93 12.00
CA LEU A 215 10.66 -12.69 11.40
C LEU A 215 10.02 -11.55 12.19
N ASN A 216 10.85 -10.71 12.81
CA ASN A 216 10.36 -9.66 13.70
C ASN A 216 9.99 -8.38 12.94
N HIS A 217 10.56 -8.17 11.76
CA HIS A 217 10.43 -6.94 10.98
C HIS A 217 10.21 -7.23 9.50
N VAL A 218 9.72 -6.22 8.77
CA VAL A 218 9.75 -6.27 7.31
C VAL A 218 11.17 -6.03 6.84
N VAL A 219 11.74 -6.95 6.05
CA VAL A 219 13.12 -6.89 5.58
C VAL A 219 13.18 -6.63 4.08
N PHE A 220 13.83 -5.53 3.70
CA PHE A 220 14.16 -5.16 2.34
C PHE A 220 15.66 -5.26 2.12
N PRO A 221 16.17 -5.67 0.97
CA PRO A 221 17.56 -5.46 0.58
C PRO A 221 17.77 -3.99 0.16
N ILE A 222 19.01 -3.55 0.09
CA ILE A 222 19.36 -2.26 -0.53
C ILE A 222 18.81 -2.23 -1.97
N PRO A 223 18.06 -1.17 -2.35
CA PRO A 223 17.53 -1.05 -3.69
C PRO A 223 18.65 -0.86 -4.71
N THR A 224 18.58 -1.58 -5.83
CA THR A 224 19.49 -1.42 -6.95
C THR A 224 18.86 -0.55 -8.05
N LYS A 225 19.65 -0.15 -9.04
CA LYS A 225 19.12 0.57 -10.22
C LYS A 225 18.12 -0.24 -11.05
N ILE A 226 18.12 -1.55 -10.90
CA ILE A 226 17.32 -2.49 -11.72
C ILE A 226 16.10 -2.97 -10.95
N SER A 227 16.20 -3.17 -9.64
CA SER A 227 15.16 -3.77 -8.81
C SER A 227 15.14 -3.18 -7.41
N LYS A 228 13.97 -3.13 -6.81
CA LYS A 228 13.81 -2.84 -5.37
C LYS A 228 14.21 -4.01 -4.48
N GLY A 229 14.54 -5.15 -5.10
CA GLY A 229 14.85 -6.40 -4.41
C GLY A 229 13.61 -7.18 -3.98
N ILE A 230 13.87 -8.35 -3.43
CA ILE A 230 12.85 -9.25 -2.89
C ILE A 230 12.65 -8.89 -1.42
N VAL A 231 11.42 -8.54 -1.04
CA VAL A 231 11.07 -8.31 0.36
C VAL A 231 10.77 -9.64 1.05
N VAL A 232 11.15 -9.73 2.30
CA VAL A 232 10.70 -10.79 3.22
C VAL A 232 9.91 -10.10 4.33
N ALA A 233 8.65 -10.47 4.50
CA ALA A 233 7.76 -9.82 5.46
C ALA A 233 6.92 -10.85 6.20
N PRO A 234 6.71 -10.69 7.52
CA PRO A 234 5.67 -11.42 8.21
C PRO A 234 4.30 -10.88 7.78
N THR A 235 3.26 -11.67 7.93
CA THR A 235 1.87 -11.23 7.84
C THR A 235 1.25 -11.18 9.22
N VAL A 236 0.13 -10.49 9.37
CA VAL A 236 -0.63 -10.45 10.63
C VAL A 236 -1.09 -11.85 11.06
N GLU A 237 -1.26 -12.78 10.11
CA GLU A 237 -1.58 -14.18 10.37
C GLU A 237 -0.33 -15.04 10.64
N HIS A 238 0.85 -14.42 10.84
CA HIS A 238 2.12 -15.07 11.13
C HIS A 238 2.67 -15.97 10.01
N ASN A 239 2.24 -15.78 8.78
CA ASN A 239 2.89 -16.37 7.61
C ASN A 239 4.09 -15.52 7.21
N ILE A 240 4.98 -16.07 6.39
CA ILE A 240 6.11 -15.31 5.81
C ILE A 240 5.87 -15.16 4.31
N LEU A 241 5.87 -13.93 3.84
CA LEU A 241 5.71 -13.55 2.43
C LEU A 241 7.06 -13.17 1.85
N ILE A 242 7.43 -13.78 0.71
CA ILE A 242 8.68 -13.53 0.00
C ILE A 242 8.36 -13.16 -1.45
N GLY A 243 8.79 -12.00 -1.90
CA GLY A 243 8.59 -11.48 -3.26
C GLY A 243 8.69 -9.96 -3.31
N PRO A 244 8.34 -9.35 -4.46
CA PRO A 244 8.01 -9.99 -5.75
C PRO A 244 9.26 -10.46 -6.50
N THR A 245 9.08 -11.49 -7.30
CA THR A 245 10.11 -11.97 -8.24
C THR A 245 9.98 -11.28 -9.59
#